data_810e09f88b5eb7b2df04e9705027a436
#
_entry.id   810e09f88b5eb7b2df04e9705027a436
#
_cell.length_a   1.000
_cell.length_b   1.000
_cell.length_c   1.000
_cell.angle_alpha   90.00
_cell.angle_beta   90.00
_cell.angle_gamma   90.00
#
_symmetry.space_group_name_H-M   'P 1'
#
loop_
_entity.id
_entity.type
_entity.pdbx_description
1 polymer ?
#
loop_
_entity_poly.entity_id
_entity_poly.type
_entity_poly.pdbx_seq_one_letter_code
_entity_poly.pdbx_strand_id
1 'polypeptide(L)'
;VPLILSLPKTGLSMTDDLRSRLADALARIPDPHTGADLGAAGAVKGIGIDADRVAIEIVLGYPAAGWHAILAEQARKVALAVPGIAKATVEVRSRVLAHRVQNDLTPLPEVKNIIAIASGKGGVGKSTTAVNIALALQAEGATVGVLDADIYGPSIPKMLGLTGRPDSPDGKSIEPKHGHGLQAMSIGLLVAEDTAMIWRGPMVTQALQQLLGETRWKNLDYLIIDLPPGTGDIQLTLSQRVPVSGAIIVTTPQDIALLDAKKALQMFNKVEVPVLGIVENMAVHVCSN
;
A
#
# COMPACT_ATOMS: atom_id res chain seq x y z
N VAL A 1 -8.17 70.07 1.91
CA VAL A 1 -8.22 68.61 2.19
C VAL A 1 -7.99 67.88 0.89
N PRO A 2 -6.84 67.23 0.67
CA PRO A 2 -6.62 66.42 -0.55
C PRO A 2 -7.22 65.04 -0.33
N LEU A 3 -8.09 64.61 -1.27
CA LEU A 3 -8.62 63.28 -1.40
C LEU A 3 -7.48 62.34 -1.81
N ILE A 4 -7.05 61.46 -0.89
CA ILE A 4 -6.17 60.34 -1.21
C ILE A 4 -7.07 59.23 -1.77
N LEU A 5 -7.14 59.12 -3.10
CA LEU A 5 -7.65 57.96 -3.80
C LEU A 5 -6.70 56.78 -3.54
N SER A 6 -7.12 55.86 -2.70
CA SER A 6 -6.49 54.54 -2.57
C SER A 6 -6.76 53.72 -3.84
N LEU A 7 -5.78 53.59 -4.70
CA LEU A 7 -5.78 52.63 -5.81
C LEU A 7 -5.82 51.21 -5.27
N PRO A 8 -6.66 50.34 -5.81
CA PRO A 8 -6.66 48.95 -5.44
C PRO A 8 -5.32 48.31 -5.90
N LYS A 9 -4.60 47.69 -4.97
CA LYS A 9 -3.45 46.83 -5.27
C LYS A 9 -3.99 45.54 -5.92
N THR A 10 -4.23 45.52 -7.20
CA THR A 10 -4.49 44.34 -8.01
C THR A 10 -3.50 44.30 -9.17
N GLY A 11 -2.27 43.95 -8.87
CA GLY A 11 -1.27 43.62 -9.85
C GLY A 11 -0.68 42.28 -9.47
N LEU A 12 -1.40 41.15 -9.74
CA LEU A 12 -0.74 39.89 -9.92
C LEU A 12 0.29 40.09 -11.03
N SER A 13 1.55 39.68 -10.77
CA SER A 13 2.55 39.74 -11.84
C SER A 13 2.07 38.84 -12.99
N MET A 14 2.42 39.15 -14.26
CA MET A 14 2.05 38.33 -15.41
C MET A 14 2.47 36.86 -15.24
N THR A 15 3.51 36.64 -14.48
CA THR A 15 4.01 35.30 -14.07
C THR A 15 3.08 34.61 -13.07
N ASP A 16 2.47 35.35 -12.14
CA ASP A 16 1.54 34.78 -11.15
C ASP A 16 0.21 34.40 -11.80
N ASP A 17 -0.29 35.19 -12.75
CA ASP A 17 -1.48 34.85 -13.53
C ASP A 17 -1.25 33.60 -14.40
N LEU A 18 -0.09 33.48 -15.08
CA LEU A 18 0.28 32.32 -15.86
C LEU A 18 0.39 31.06 -14.97
N ARG A 19 0.99 31.21 -13.79
CA ARG A 19 1.11 30.12 -12.81
C ARG A 19 -0.25 29.64 -12.33
N SER A 20 -1.17 30.56 -12.02
CA SER A 20 -2.53 30.19 -11.59
C SER A 20 -3.29 29.45 -12.68
N ARG A 21 -3.28 29.95 -13.91
CA ARG A 21 -3.93 29.28 -15.06
C ARG A 21 -3.36 27.89 -15.31
N LEU A 22 -2.05 27.73 -15.22
CA LEU A 22 -1.38 26.44 -15.38
C LEU A 22 -1.74 25.48 -14.24
N ALA A 23 -1.74 25.95 -12.99
CA ALA A 23 -2.13 25.15 -11.85
C ALA A 23 -3.57 24.67 -11.95
N ASP A 24 -4.50 25.55 -12.34
CA ASP A 24 -5.92 25.21 -12.54
C ASP A 24 -6.13 24.19 -13.67
N ALA A 25 -5.33 24.29 -14.75
CA ALA A 25 -5.39 23.35 -15.85
C ALA A 25 -4.87 21.96 -15.44
N LEU A 26 -3.74 21.92 -14.74
CA LEU A 26 -3.15 20.66 -14.24
C LEU A 26 -4.02 20.00 -13.16
N ALA A 27 -4.66 20.78 -12.29
CA ALA A 27 -5.53 20.30 -11.24
C ALA A 27 -6.70 19.46 -11.77
N ARG A 28 -7.16 19.71 -12.99
CA ARG A 28 -8.28 19.01 -13.65
C ARG A 28 -7.90 17.69 -14.33
N ILE A 29 -6.62 17.30 -14.33
CA ILE A 29 -6.20 16.02 -14.90
C ILE A 29 -6.76 14.90 -14.00
N PRO A 30 -7.58 13.98 -14.54
CA PRO A 30 -8.15 12.90 -13.76
C PRO A 30 -7.08 11.85 -13.44
N ASP A 31 -7.13 11.34 -12.22
CA ASP A 31 -6.35 10.20 -11.78
C ASP A 31 -7.21 8.93 -11.91
N PRO A 32 -6.91 8.02 -12.86
CA PRO A 32 -7.71 6.83 -13.10
C PRO A 32 -7.66 5.80 -11.97
N HIS A 33 -6.69 5.89 -11.07
CA HIS A 33 -6.51 4.94 -9.99
C HIS A 33 -7.27 5.35 -8.72
N THR A 34 -7.43 6.67 -8.50
CA THR A 34 -8.13 7.17 -7.31
C THR A 34 -9.55 7.67 -7.61
N GLY A 35 -9.86 7.91 -8.88
CA GLY A 35 -11.12 8.51 -9.31
C GLY A 35 -11.26 10.00 -8.96
N ALA A 36 -10.23 10.61 -8.38
CA ALA A 36 -10.13 12.04 -8.11
C ALA A 36 -9.35 12.73 -9.23
N ASP A 37 -9.21 14.05 -9.16
CA ASP A 37 -8.26 14.79 -10.01
C ASP A 37 -6.97 15.11 -9.26
N LEU A 38 -5.93 15.55 -9.98
CA LEU A 38 -4.65 15.89 -9.37
C LEU A 38 -4.74 17.07 -8.40
N GLY A 39 -5.72 17.95 -8.58
CA GLY A 39 -5.97 19.08 -7.69
C GLY A 39 -6.52 18.62 -6.35
N ALA A 40 -7.57 17.77 -6.35
CA ALA A 40 -8.14 17.19 -5.13
C ALA A 40 -7.11 16.34 -4.37
N ALA A 41 -6.24 15.62 -5.10
CA ALA A 41 -5.15 14.85 -4.52
C ALA A 41 -3.98 15.73 -4.03
N GLY A 42 -3.95 17.02 -4.38
CA GLY A 42 -2.81 17.90 -4.10
C GLY A 42 -1.51 17.37 -4.70
N ALA A 43 -1.58 16.71 -5.87
CA ALA A 43 -0.45 16.01 -6.46
C ALA A 43 0.56 16.95 -7.15
N VAL A 44 0.15 18.12 -7.64
CA VAL A 44 1.03 19.13 -8.23
C VAL A 44 1.80 19.84 -7.10
N LYS A 45 3.10 19.57 -6.97
CA LYS A 45 3.92 20.08 -5.87
C LYS A 45 4.75 21.30 -6.24
N GLY A 46 5.13 21.43 -7.52
CA GLY A 46 5.98 22.53 -7.97
C GLY A 46 5.65 22.95 -9.39
N ILE A 47 5.63 24.28 -9.61
CA ILE A 47 5.56 24.90 -10.93
C ILE A 47 6.63 26.00 -10.98
N GLY A 48 7.72 25.74 -11.71
CA GLY A 48 8.73 26.72 -12.05
C GLY A 48 8.42 27.33 -13.39
N ILE A 49 8.51 28.67 -13.51
CA ILE A 49 8.31 29.41 -14.76
C ILE A 49 9.54 30.24 -15.04
N ASP A 50 10.10 30.06 -16.23
CA ASP A 50 11.22 30.85 -16.77
C ASP A 50 10.88 31.28 -18.20
N ALA A 51 10.47 32.53 -18.33
CA ALA A 51 9.93 33.10 -19.57
C ALA A 51 8.73 32.28 -20.11
N ASP A 52 8.90 31.62 -21.25
CA ASP A 52 7.93 30.75 -21.91
C ASP A 52 8.12 29.25 -21.61
N ARG A 53 9.03 28.94 -20.67
CA ARG A 53 9.36 27.56 -20.26
C ARG A 53 8.80 27.27 -18.88
N VAL A 54 8.24 26.07 -18.73
CA VAL A 54 7.73 25.62 -17.43
C VAL A 54 8.34 24.26 -17.04
N ALA A 55 8.64 24.15 -15.74
CA ALA A 55 9.02 22.88 -15.09
C ALA A 55 7.95 22.53 -14.07
N ILE A 56 7.38 21.33 -14.17
CA ILE A 56 6.26 20.87 -13.36
C ILE A 56 6.71 19.64 -12.59
N GLU A 57 6.46 19.63 -11.28
CA GLU A 57 6.67 18.49 -10.40
C GLU A 57 5.34 17.95 -9.91
N ILE A 58 5.08 16.66 -10.20
CA ILE A 58 3.90 15.91 -9.75
C ILE A 58 4.37 14.80 -8.83
N VAL A 59 3.78 14.71 -7.64
CA VAL A 59 4.09 13.66 -6.65
C VAL A 59 2.80 12.94 -6.28
N LEU A 60 2.72 11.66 -6.67
CA LEU A 60 1.61 10.78 -6.34
C LEU A 60 1.79 10.22 -4.92
N GLY A 61 0.70 10.10 -4.16
CA GLY A 61 0.71 9.57 -2.79
C GLY A 61 0.77 8.04 -2.69
N TYR A 62 0.87 7.35 -3.82
CA TYR A 62 0.82 5.89 -3.95
C TYR A 62 1.80 5.41 -5.04
N PRO A 63 2.18 4.11 -5.09
CA PRO A 63 3.05 3.57 -6.12
C PRO A 63 2.32 3.48 -7.46
N ALA A 64 2.92 4.02 -8.52
CA ALA A 64 2.34 4.09 -9.84
C ALA A 64 3.40 4.25 -10.94
N ALA A 65 4.50 3.51 -10.87
CA ALA A 65 5.61 3.64 -11.83
C ALA A 65 5.16 3.43 -13.28
N GLY A 66 4.24 2.50 -13.50
CA GLY A 66 3.67 2.23 -14.83
C GLY A 66 2.88 3.41 -15.41
N TRP A 67 2.38 4.31 -14.57
CA TRP A 67 1.60 5.48 -15.01
C TRP A 67 2.42 6.76 -15.14
N HIS A 68 3.62 6.84 -14.58
CA HIS A 68 4.43 8.08 -14.57
C HIS A 68 4.64 8.68 -15.95
N ALA A 69 5.03 7.89 -16.94
CA ALA A 69 5.28 8.38 -18.30
C ALA A 69 4.01 8.89 -18.97
N ILE A 70 2.89 8.22 -18.78
CA ILE A 70 1.59 8.59 -19.35
C ILE A 70 1.12 9.91 -18.73
N LEU A 71 1.19 10.03 -17.41
CA LEU A 71 0.82 11.25 -16.69
C LEU A 71 1.72 12.43 -17.09
N ALA A 72 3.03 12.21 -17.18
CA ALA A 72 3.97 13.24 -17.60
C ALA A 72 3.63 13.80 -18.98
N GLU A 73 3.29 12.94 -19.93
CA GLU A 73 2.90 13.37 -21.27
C GLU A 73 1.53 14.08 -21.29
N GLN A 74 0.56 13.61 -20.50
CA GLN A 74 -0.73 14.29 -20.33
C GLN A 74 -0.55 15.69 -19.76
N ALA A 75 0.20 15.81 -18.67
CA ALA A 75 0.46 17.10 -18.03
C ALA A 75 1.26 18.04 -18.94
N ARG A 76 2.20 17.50 -19.73
CA ARG A 76 2.93 18.28 -20.73
C ARG A 76 2.01 18.85 -21.80
N LYS A 77 1.06 18.06 -22.34
CA LYS A 77 0.08 18.52 -23.33
C LYS A 77 -0.84 19.59 -22.74
N VAL A 78 -1.32 19.40 -21.52
CA VAL A 78 -2.15 20.39 -20.81
C VAL A 78 -1.38 21.69 -20.61
N ALA A 79 -0.12 21.63 -20.20
CA ALA A 79 0.72 22.80 -19.99
C ALA A 79 0.95 23.59 -21.31
N LEU A 80 1.25 22.90 -22.40
CA LEU A 80 1.47 23.53 -23.70
C LEU A 80 0.20 24.15 -24.31
N ALA A 81 -0.99 23.74 -23.86
CA ALA A 81 -2.26 24.35 -24.27
C ALA A 81 -2.54 25.68 -23.54
N VAL A 82 -1.79 26.00 -22.48
CA VAL A 82 -1.93 27.29 -21.77
C VAL A 82 -1.21 28.40 -22.58
N PRO A 83 -1.91 29.47 -22.98
CA PRO A 83 -1.30 30.57 -23.72
C PRO A 83 -0.12 31.20 -22.97
N GLY A 84 1.01 31.34 -23.67
CA GLY A 84 2.25 31.88 -23.10
C GLY A 84 3.29 30.82 -22.71
N ILE A 85 2.98 29.53 -22.89
CA ILE A 85 3.92 28.42 -22.63
C ILE A 85 4.36 27.82 -23.96
N ALA A 86 5.64 27.86 -24.29
CA ALA A 86 6.22 27.25 -25.48
C ALA A 86 6.92 25.93 -25.21
N LYS A 87 7.40 25.73 -23.97
CA LYS A 87 8.07 24.49 -23.56
C LYS A 87 7.67 24.05 -22.13
N ALA A 88 7.35 22.77 -21.98
CA ALA A 88 7.01 22.18 -20.69
C ALA A 88 7.86 20.93 -20.42
N THR A 89 8.47 20.85 -19.24
CA THR A 89 9.13 19.67 -18.68
C THR A 89 8.33 19.21 -17.49
N VAL A 90 8.02 17.92 -17.42
CA VAL A 90 7.22 17.34 -16.32
C VAL A 90 7.99 16.19 -15.72
N GLU A 91 8.16 16.24 -14.41
CA GLU A 91 8.68 15.15 -13.60
C GLU A 91 7.55 14.57 -12.74
N VAL A 92 7.34 13.26 -12.84
CA VAL A 92 6.36 12.53 -12.03
C VAL A 92 7.09 11.57 -11.12
N ARG A 93 6.76 11.62 -9.84
CA ARG A 93 7.32 10.73 -8.80
C ARG A 93 6.21 10.16 -7.94
N SER A 94 6.44 9.00 -7.34
CA SER A 94 5.60 8.44 -6.28
C SER A 94 6.29 8.63 -4.91
N ARG A 95 5.50 9.01 -3.92
CA ARG A 95 5.90 9.04 -2.51
C ARG A 95 4.76 8.49 -1.68
N VAL A 96 4.83 7.20 -1.38
CA VAL A 96 3.80 6.53 -0.60
C VAL A 96 3.61 7.22 0.75
N LEU A 97 2.37 7.57 1.06
CA LEU A 97 1.97 8.20 2.31
C LEU A 97 1.67 7.13 3.36
N ALA A 98 2.00 7.42 4.61
CA ALA A 98 1.56 6.59 5.73
C ALA A 98 0.09 6.89 6.05
N HIS A 99 -0.71 5.85 6.19
CA HIS A 99 -2.11 5.96 6.61
C HIS A 99 -2.25 5.74 8.11
N ARG A 100 -3.37 6.19 8.65
CA ARG A 100 -3.69 5.98 10.06
C ARG A 100 -3.87 4.49 10.35
N VAL A 101 -3.40 4.07 11.50
CA VAL A 101 -3.68 2.75 12.09
C VAL A 101 -4.83 2.88 13.10
N GLN A 102 -5.30 1.74 13.63
CA GLN A 102 -6.32 1.76 14.68
C GLN A 102 -5.90 2.65 15.85
N ASN A 103 -6.89 3.23 16.54
CA ASN A 103 -6.68 4.01 17.76
C ASN A 103 -5.87 3.19 18.79
N ASP A 104 -4.98 3.85 19.51
CA ASP A 104 -4.14 3.30 20.57
C ASP A 104 -2.99 2.35 20.12
N LEU A 105 -2.82 2.06 18.83
CA LEU A 105 -1.68 1.28 18.35
C LEU A 105 -0.56 2.19 17.84
N THR A 106 0.66 1.82 18.19
CA THR A 106 1.86 2.51 17.69
C THR A 106 2.26 1.93 16.34
N PRO A 107 2.40 2.75 15.29
CA PRO A 107 2.94 2.30 14.01
C PRO A 107 4.31 1.65 14.16
N LEU A 108 4.60 0.63 13.33
CA LEU A 108 5.94 0.05 13.30
C LEU A 108 6.94 1.06 12.72
N PRO A 109 8.11 1.22 13.37
CA PRO A 109 9.22 1.93 12.75
C PRO A 109 9.55 1.33 11.38
N GLU A 110 9.98 2.15 10.43
CA GLU A 110 10.39 1.72 9.09
C GLU A 110 9.28 1.06 8.22
N VAL A 111 8.00 1.09 8.65
CA VAL A 111 6.85 0.57 7.88
C VAL A 111 5.76 1.62 7.81
N LYS A 112 5.44 2.10 6.60
CA LYS A 112 4.42 3.14 6.42
C LYS A 112 3.00 2.59 6.51
N ASN A 113 2.75 1.44 5.88
CA ASN A 113 1.40 0.87 5.79
C ASN A 113 1.45 -0.65 6.00
N ILE A 114 0.54 -1.18 6.80
CA ILE A 114 0.36 -2.61 7.00
C ILE A 114 -0.99 -3.01 6.41
N ILE A 115 -0.99 -3.96 5.47
CA ILE A 115 -2.21 -4.50 4.87
C ILE A 115 -2.34 -5.97 5.26
N ALA A 116 -3.45 -6.30 5.95
CA ALA A 116 -3.77 -7.67 6.33
C ALA A 116 -4.51 -8.38 5.20
N ILE A 117 -4.06 -9.58 4.83
CA ILE A 117 -4.77 -10.46 3.90
C ILE A 117 -5.42 -11.57 4.72
N ALA A 118 -6.73 -11.62 4.69
CA ALA A 118 -7.54 -12.51 5.50
C ALA A 118 -8.46 -13.38 4.65
N SER A 119 -8.92 -14.48 5.22
CA SER A 119 -9.98 -15.30 4.62
C SER A 119 -10.82 -15.96 5.69
N GLY A 120 -12.11 -16.17 5.42
CA GLY A 120 -13.01 -16.86 6.32
C GLY A 120 -12.75 -18.36 6.42
N LYS A 121 -12.11 -18.97 5.41
CA LYS A 121 -11.73 -20.41 5.38
C LYS A 121 -10.42 -20.62 4.65
N GLY A 122 -9.81 -21.81 4.84
CA GLY A 122 -8.62 -22.23 4.12
C GLY A 122 -8.90 -22.61 2.65
N GLY A 123 -7.86 -22.61 1.81
CA GLY A 123 -7.93 -23.08 0.43
C GLY A 123 -8.51 -22.11 -0.59
N VAL A 124 -8.78 -20.85 -0.21
CA VAL A 124 -9.32 -19.82 -1.13
C VAL A 124 -8.26 -19.06 -1.93
N GLY A 125 -6.98 -19.35 -1.72
CA GLY A 125 -5.87 -18.65 -2.38
C GLY A 125 -5.40 -17.39 -1.67
N LYS A 126 -5.60 -17.28 -0.35
CA LYS A 126 -5.20 -16.16 0.51
C LYS A 126 -3.72 -15.81 0.34
N SER A 127 -2.82 -16.77 0.58
CA SER A 127 -1.37 -16.57 0.51
C SER A 127 -0.90 -16.24 -0.91
N THR A 128 -1.50 -16.87 -1.92
CA THR A 128 -1.25 -16.54 -3.34
C THR A 128 -1.62 -15.07 -3.62
N THR A 129 -2.77 -14.62 -3.13
CA THR A 129 -3.21 -13.23 -3.26
C THR A 129 -2.25 -12.29 -2.51
N ALA A 130 -1.80 -12.65 -1.31
CA ALA A 130 -0.85 -11.86 -0.53
C ALA A 130 0.47 -11.64 -1.30
N VAL A 131 1.05 -12.70 -1.83
CA VAL A 131 2.30 -12.62 -2.64
C VAL A 131 2.09 -11.80 -3.91
N ASN A 132 0.99 -12.02 -4.63
CA ASN A 132 0.70 -11.30 -5.87
C ASN A 132 0.48 -9.80 -5.63
N ILE A 133 -0.22 -9.41 -4.56
CA ILE A 133 -0.37 -7.99 -4.18
C ILE A 133 0.99 -7.39 -3.84
N ALA A 134 1.82 -8.10 -3.07
CA ALA A 134 3.15 -7.62 -2.70
C ALA A 134 4.03 -7.39 -3.95
N LEU A 135 4.05 -8.33 -4.89
CA LEU A 135 4.80 -8.23 -6.13
C LEU A 135 4.24 -7.12 -7.06
N ALA A 136 2.93 -6.96 -7.12
CA ALA A 136 2.30 -5.90 -7.91
C ALA A 136 2.66 -4.51 -7.37
N LEU A 137 2.60 -4.30 -6.05
CA LEU A 137 3.02 -3.04 -5.42
C LEU A 137 4.51 -2.76 -5.65
N GLN A 138 5.35 -3.79 -5.57
CA GLN A 138 6.78 -3.69 -5.85
C GLN A 138 7.06 -3.35 -7.32
N ALA A 139 6.33 -3.94 -8.27
CA ALA A 139 6.43 -3.62 -9.68
C ALA A 139 6.04 -2.16 -9.99
N GLU A 140 5.12 -1.59 -9.21
CA GLU A 140 4.74 -0.17 -9.26
C GLU A 140 5.70 0.76 -8.47
N GLY A 141 6.85 0.22 -8.01
CA GLY A 141 7.92 1.01 -7.42
C GLY A 141 7.87 1.17 -5.90
N ALA A 142 7.00 0.45 -5.20
CA ALA A 142 6.99 0.44 -3.74
C ALA A 142 8.08 -0.48 -3.15
N THR A 143 8.57 -0.14 -1.96
CA THR A 143 9.35 -1.05 -1.14
C THR A 143 8.40 -1.89 -0.29
N VAL A 144 8.41 -3.22 -0.47
CA VAL A 144 7.40 -4.11 0.09
C VAL A 144 8.01 -5.24 0.91
N GLY A 145 7.39 -5.52 2.06
CA GLY A 145 7.64 -6.69 2.88
C GLY A 145 6.43 -7.63 2.92
N VAL A 146 6.68 -8.90 3.22
CA VAL A 146 5.64 -9.92 3.45
C VAL A 146 5.92 -10.64 4.76
N LEU A 147 4.94 -10.67 5.65
CA LEU A 147 4.95 -11.48 6.86
C LEU A 147 3.95 -12.64 6.70
N ASP A 148 4.45 -13.86 6.71
CA ASP A 148 3.64 -15.07 6.79
C ASP A 148 3.26 -15.32 8.26
N ALA A 149 2.02 -15.04 8.57
CA ALA A 149 1.43 -15.23 9.89
C ALA A 149 0.60 -16.51 9.99
N ASP A 150 0.55 -17.32 8.92
CA ASP A 150 -0.13 -18.63 8.93
C ASP A 150 0.76 -19.71 9.52
N ILE A 151 0.76 -19.79 10.85
CA ILE A 151 1.62 -20.72 11.59
C ILE A 151 1.28 -22.20 11.31
N TYR A 152 0.05 -22.50 10.96
CA TYR A 152 -0.40 -23.87 10.71
C TYR A 152 -0.04 -24.39 9.33
N GLY A 153 0.19 -23.50 8.37
CA GLY A 153 0.54 -23.85 7.00
C GLY A 153 1.37 -22.78 6.31
N PRO A 154 2.57 -22.46 6.84
CA PRO A 154 3.38 -21.39 6.28
C PRO A 154 3.77 -21.74 4.83
N SER A 155 3.36 -20.90 3.90
CA SER A 155 3.52 -21.14 2.46
C SER A 155 4.36 -20.09 1.74
N ILE A 156 4.51 -18.91 2.31
CA ILE A 156 5.23 -17.77 1.70
C ILE A 156 6.70 -18.12 1.40
N PRO A 157 7.48 -18.80 2.29
CA PRO A 157 8.86 -19.15 1.98
C PRO A 157 8.96 -19.97 0.70
N LYS A 158 8.11 -20.98 0.55
CA LYS A 158 8.10 -21.84 -0.64
C LYS A 158 7.70 -21.08 -1.90
N MET A 159 6.71 -20.19 -1.81
CA MET A 159 6.24 -19.36 -2.93
C MET A 159 7.30 -18.36 -3.40
N LEU A 160 8.12 -17.83 -2.49
CA LEU A 160 9.20 -16.88 -2.79
C LEU A 160 10.57 -17.56 -2.99
N GLY A 161 10.66 -18.90 -2.95
CA GLY A 161 11.90 -19.64 -3.09
C GLY A 161 12.90 -19.40 -1.95
N LEU A 162 12.42 -19.07 -0.74
CA LEU A 162 13.24 -18.76 0.42
C LEU A 162 13.58 -20.04 1.18
N THR A 163 14.86 -20.18 1.52
CA THR A 163 15.39 -21.34 2.27
C THR A 163 16.32 -20.90 3.38
N GLY A 164 16.56 -21.80 4.32
CA GLY A 164 17.48 -21.61 5.43
C GLY A 164 16.96 -20.63 6.49
N ARG A 165 17.54 -20.71 7.66
CA ARG A 165 17.17 -19.88 8.81
C ARG A 165 17.57 -18.40 8.57
N PRO A 166 16.77 -17.43 8.98
CA PRO A 166 17.15 -16.03 8.98
C PRO A 166 18.30 -15.74 9.96
N ASP A 167 19.13 -14.75 9.64
CA ASP A 167 20.22 -14.34 10.49
C ASP A 167 19.73 -13.50 11.67
N SER A 168 20.39 -13.66 12.83
CA SER A 168 20.14 -12.87 14.03
C SER A 168 21.49 -12.40 14.60
N PRO A 169 22.02 -11.26 14.12
CA PRO A 169 23.36 -10.80 14.45
C PRO A 169 23.56 -10.48 15.94
N ASP A 170 22.52 -10.03 16.62
CA ASP A 170 22.54 -9.66 18.05
C ASP A 170 21.81 -10.65 18.96
N GLY A 171 21.29 -11.74 18.41
CA GLY A 171 20.50 -12.74 19.13
C GLY A 171 19.14 -12.26 19.62
N LYS A 172 18.72 -11.03 19.25
CA LYS A 172 17.45 -10.41 19.66
C LYS A 172 16.58 -10.02 18.48
N SER A 173 17.19 -9.51 17.43
CA SER A 173 16.50 -9.11 16.21
C SER A 173 16.81 -10.09 15.07
N ILE A 174 15.94 -10.12 14.07
CA ILE A 174 15.97 -11.07 12.97
C ILE A 174 16.04 -10.28 11.66
N GLU A 175 17.04 -10.58 10.81
CA GLU A 175 17.11 -9.98 9.48
C GLU A 175 16.08 -10.67 8.55
N PRO A 176 15.25 -9.91 7.82
CA PRO A 176 14.31 -10.51 6.88
C PRO A 176 15.06 -11.21 5.74
N LYS A 177 14.50 -12.28 5.22
CA LYS A 177 14.97 -12.89 3.97
C LYS A 177 14.55 -12.02 2.79
N HIS A 178 15.28 -12.16 1.68
CA HIS A 178 14.98 -11.43 0.45
C HIS A 178 14.67 -12.38 -0.70
N GLY A 179 13.57 -12.17 -1.38
CA GLY A 179 13.17 -12.93 -2.57
C GLY A 179 12.33 -12.09 -3.51
N HIS A 180 12.63 -12.11 -4.81
CA HIS A 180 11.93 -11.35 -5.84
C HIS A 180 11.81 -9.83 -5.57
N GLY A 181 12.79 -9.23 -4.87
CA GLY A 181 12.77 -7.82 -4.48
C GLY A 181 11.94 -7.50 -3.24
N LEU A 182 11.34 -8.50 -2.59
CA LEU A 182 10.58 -8.36 -1.36
C LEU A 182 11.45 -8.68 -0.14
N GLN A 183 11.18 -8.02 0.99
CA GLN A 183 11.60 -8.48 2.31
C GLN A 183 10.57 -9.48 2.82
N ALA A 184 10.98 -10.62 3.36
CA ALA A 184 10.03 -11.63 3.81
C ALA A 184 10.44 -12.27 5.13
N MET A 185 9.45 -12.55 5.97
CA MET A 185 9.58 -13.29 7.21
C MET A 185 8.44 -14.28 7.36
N SER A 186 8.73 -15.44 7.93
CA SER A 186 7.75 -16.48 8.23
C SER A 186 8.20 -17.30 9.42
N ILE A 187 7.26 -17.78 10.20
CA ILE A 187 7.53 -18.77 11.24
C ILE A 187 8.13 -20.05 10.66
N GLY A 188 7.75 -20.41 9.42
CA GLY A 188 8.30 -21.57 8.70
C GLY A 188 9.80 -21.49 8.40
N LEU A 189 10.42 -20.30 8.51
CA LEU A 189 11.86 -20.14 8.40
C LEU A 189 12.60 -20.35 9.74
N LEU A 190 11.87 -20.30 10.87
CA LEU A 190 12.45 -20.41 12.22
C LEU A 190 12.29 -21.79 12.82
N VAL A 191 11.25 -22.51 12.43
CA VAL A 191 10.92 -23.86 12.94
C VAL A 191 11.28 -24.89 11.88
N ALA A 192 11.94 -25.97 12.30
CA ALA A 192 12.24 -27.06 11.37
C ALA A 192 10.94 -27.78 10.94
N GLU A 193 10.82 -28.12 9.66
CA GLU A 193 9.63 -28.76 9.08
C GLU A 193 9.20 -30.03 9.80
N ASP A 194 10.16 -30.80 10.36
CA ASP A 194 9.93 -32.05 11.08
C ASP A 194 9.53 -31.87 12.55
N THR A 195 9.43 -30.62 13.04
CA THR A 195 9.11 -30.36 14.43
C THR A 195 7.60 -30.23 14.62
N ALA A 196 6.96 -31.29 15.11
CA ALA A 196 5.54 -31.25 15.52
C ALA A 196 5.36 -30.35 16.74
N MET A 197 5.22 -29.04 16.54
CA MET A 197 4.88 -28.09 17.61
C MET A 197 3.37 -27.99 17.76
N ILE A 198 2.90 -28.20 19.00
CA ILE A 198 1.49 -27.98 19.34
C ILE A 198 1.31 -26.48 19.65
N TRP A 199 0.91 -25.71 18.65
CA TRP A 199 0.61 -24.30 18.81
C TRP A 199 -0.73 -24.07 19.52
N ARG A 200 -0.72 -23.39 20.66
CA ARG A 200 -1.93 -22.89 21.32
C ARG A 200 -2.13 -21.42 20.99
N GLY A 201 -3.38 -20.95 20.95
CA GLY A 201 -3.72 -19.59 20.54
C GLY A 201 -2.84 -18.47 21.13
N PRO A 202 -2.63 -18.41 22.47
CA PRO A 202 -1.76 -17.38 23.06
C PRO A 202 -0.30 -17.45 22.58
N MET A 203 0.24 -18.65 22.35
CA MET A 203 1.61 -18.84 21.84
C MET A 203 1.73 -18.35 20.39
N VAL A 204 0.72 -18.62 19.57
CA VAL A 204 0.64 -18.12 18.18
C VAL A 204 0.70 -16.61 18.16
N THR A 205 -0.13 -15.95 18.94
CA THR A 205 -0.19 -14.49 19.00
C THR A 205 1.15 -13.89 19.46
N GLN A 206 1.77 -14.47 20.47
CA GLN A 206 3.07 -14.02 20.98
C GLN A 206 4.17 -14.19 19.92
N ALA A 207 4.25 -15.36 19.28
CA ALA A 207 5.23 -15.62 18.24
C ALA A 207 5.10 -14.64 17.05
N LEU A 208 3.88 -14.33 16.63
CA LEU A 208 3.63 -13.38 15.57
C LEU A 208 3.96 -11.93 15.96
N GLN A 209 3.69 -11.54 17.20
CA GLN A 209 4.11 -10.23 17.70
C GLN A 209 5.65 -10.12 17.75
N GLN A 210 6.34 -11.17 18.15
CA GLN A 210 7.79 -11.22 18.12
C GLN A 210 8.31 -11.13 16.69
N LEU A 211 7.79 -11.92 15.75
CA LEU A 211 8.17 -11.86 14.34
C LEU A 211 7.93 -10.47 13.75
N LEU A 212 6.83 -9.83 14.08
CA LEU A 212 6.51 -8.50 13.59
C LEU A 212 7.47 -7.45 14.16
N GLY A 213 7.74 -7.50 15.47
CA GLY A 213 8.52 -6.48 16.20
C GLY A 213 10.03 -6.72 16.18
N GLU A 214 10.49 -7.98 16.13
CA GLU A 214 11.91 -8.34 16.15
C GLU A 214 12.51 -8.42 14.74
N THR A 215 11.70 -8.50 13.69
CA THR A 215 12.20 -8.42 12.31
C THR A 215 12.63 -6.99 11.98
N ARG A 216 13.86 -6.86 11.51
CA ARG A 216 14.45 -5.58 11.08
C ARG A 216 13.95 -5.19 9.69
N TRP A 217 12.68 -4.82 9.61
CA TRP A 217 12.13 -4.25 8.38
C TRP A 217 12.88 -2.97 8.02
N LYS A 218 13.11 -2.72 6.72
CA LYS A 218 13.90 -1.55 6.24
C LYS A 218 13.10 -0.75 5.21
N ASN A 219 12.73 0.46 5.58
CA ASN A 219 12.10 1.46 4.70
C ASN A 219 10.91 0.94 3.89
N LEU A 220 10.00 0.19 4.51
CA LEU A 220 8.84 -0.38 3.81
C LEU A 220 7.75 0.67 3.57
N ASP A 221 7.31 0.76 2.32
CA ASP A 221 6.07 1.44 1.97
C ASP A 221 4.85 0.63 2.38
N TYR A 222 4.95 -0.71 2.21
CA TYR A 222 3.91 -1.67 2.58
C TYR A 222 4.49 -2.91 3.22
N LEU A 223 3.85 -3.38 4.28
CA LEU A 223 4.02 -4.72 4.82
C LEU A 223 2.71 -5.49 4.63
N ILE A 224 2.75 -6.53 3.81
CA ILE A 224 1.62 -7.43 3.59
C ILE A 224 1.69 -8.55 4.62
N ILE A 225 0.63 -8.71 5.41
CA ILE A 225 0.54 -9.79 6.42
C ILE A 225 -0.46 -10.83 5.94
N ASP A 226 0.02 -12.04 5.68
CA ASP A 226 -0.80 -13.20 5.37
C ASP A 226 -1.31 -13.83 6.66
N LEU A 227 -2.55 -13.54 7.06
CA LEU A 227 -3.15 -14.00 8.32
C LEU A 227 -3.53 -15.48 8.25
N PRO A 228 -3.62 -16.18 9.40
CA PRO A 228 -4.19 -17.53 9.43
C PRO A 228 -5.62 -17.55 8.86
N PRO A 229 -6.10 -18.64 8.27
CA PRO A 229 -7.49 -18.72 7.80
C PRO A 229 -8.49 -18.81 8.96
N GLY A 230 -9.72 -18.39 8.71
CA GLY A 230 -10.82 -18.45 9.69
C GLY A 230 -11.20 -17.08 10.27
N THR A 231 -12.09 -17.08 11.25
CA THR A 231 -12.59 -15.87 11.96
C THR A 231 -12.54 -16.05 13.48
N GLY A 232 -11.62 -16.90 13.95
CA GLY A 232 -11.49 -17.25 15.36
C GLY A 232 -10.67 -16.25 16.17
N ASP A 233 -10.47 -16.57 17.46
CA ASP A 233 -9.80 -15.73 18.45
C ASP A 233 -8.39 -15.29 18.04
N ILE A 234 -7.66 -16.12 17.32
CA ILE A 234 -6.31 -15.80 16.84
C ILE A 234 -6.34 -14.62 15.87
N GLN A 235 -7.21 -14.68 14.85
CA GLN A 235 -7.37 -13.59 13.88
C GLN A 235 -7.85 -12.31 14.55
N LEU A 236 -8.85 -12.42 15.43
CA LEU A 236 -9.37 -11.28 16.20
C LEU A 236 -8.24 -10.63 17.02
N THR A 237 -7.49 -11.44 17.77
CA THR A 237 -6.39 -10.94 18.63
C THR A 237 -5.28 -10.29 17.79
N LEU A 238 -4.92 -10.88 16.64
CA LEU A 238 -3.93 -10.31 15.74
C LEU A 238 -4.42 -8.97 15.18
N SER A 239 -5.66 -8.91 14.72
CA SER A 239 -6.26 -7.69 14.18
C SER A 239 -6.37 -6.56 15.23
N GLN A 240 -6.41 -6.89 16.52
CA GLN A 240 -6.41 -5.91 17.61
C GLN A 240 -5.02 -5.44 18.03
N ARG A 241 -3.97 -6.22 17.77
CA ARG A 241 -2.60 -5.95 18.26
C ARG A 241 -1.62 -5.51 17.19
N VAL A 242 -1.93 -5.78 15.93
CA VAL A 242 -1.12 -5.35 14.79
C VAL A 242 -1.64 -3.99 14.30
N PRO A 243 -0.78 -2.98 14.10
CA PRO A 243 -1.20 -1.65 13.64
C PRO A 243 -1.54 -1.66 12.13
N VAL A 244 -2.69 -2.25 11.79
CA VAL A 244 -3.13 -2.47 10.41
C VAL A 244 -3.73 -1.19 9.82
N SER A 245 -3.28 -0.78 8.64
CA SER A 245 -3.84 0.35 7.89
C SER A 245 -5.12 -0.05 7.12
N GLY A 246 -5.28 -1.34 6.83
CA GLY A 246 -6.45 -1.90 6.16
C GLY A 246 -6.36 -3.40 5.93
N ALA A 247 -7.49 -4.03 5.62
CA ALA A 247 -7.58 -5.46 5.36
C ALA A 247 -8.19 -5.76 3.99
N ILE A 248 -7.75 -6.85 3.36
CA ILE A 248 -8.34 -7.42 2.15
C ILE A 248 -8.84 -8.83 2.51
N ILE A 249 -10.07 -9.14 2.15
CA ILE A 249 -10.70 -10.43 2.41
C ILE A 249 -10.70 -11.24 1.13
N VAL A 250 -10.09 -12.43 1.16
CA VAL A 250 -10.07 -13.36 0.01
C VAL A 250 -11.13 -14.45 0.22
N THR A 251 -11.94 -14.67 -0.78
CA THR A 251 -13.01 -15.69 -0.80
C THR A 251 -13.10 -16.36 -2.16
N THR A 252 -14.01 -17.30 -2.27
CA THR A 252 -14.43 -17.96 -3.52
C THR A 252 -15.94 -17.83 -3.66
N PRO A 253 -16.56 -18.03 -4.86
CA PRO A 253 -17.97 -17.72 -5.11
C PRO A 253 -18.98 -18.66 -4.44
N GLN A 254 -18.52 -19.75 -3.79
CA GLN A 254 -19.44 -20.69 -3.15
C GLN A 254 -20.11 -20.07 -1.91
N ASP A 255 -21.40 -20.31 -1.72
CA ASP A 255 -22.23 -19.75 -0.65
C ASP A 255 -21.61 -19.89 0.74
N ILE A 256 -21.03 -21.05 1.07
CA ILE A 256 -20.37 -21.30 2.35
C ILE A 256 -19.15 -20.36 2.52
N ALA A 257 -18.36 -20.15 1.46
CA ALA A 257 -17.22 -19.26 1.50
C ALA A 257 -17.64 -17.80 1.68
N LEU A 258 -18.73 -17.39 1.04
CA LEU A 258 -19.30 -16.04 1.16
C LEU A 258 -19.84 -15.78 2.57
N LEU A 259 -20.47 -16.79 3.21
CA LEU A 259 -20.89 -16.69 4.61
C LEU A 259 -19.70 -16.47 5.55
N ASP A 260 -18.60 -17.16 5.33
CA ASP A 260 -17.39 -16.99 6.15
C ASP A 260 -16.68 -15.67 5.83
N ALA A 261 -16.66 -15.19 4.58
CA ALA A 261 -16.18 -13.88 4.22
C ALA A 261 -17.00 -12.76 4.90
N LYS A 262 -18.31 -12.92 5.02
CA LYS A 262 -19.19 -12.00 5.75
C LYS A 262 -18.85 -11.94 7.25
N LYS A 263 -18.51 -13.08 7.87
CA LYS A 263 -18.04 -13.10 9.26
C LYS A 263 -16.70 -12.37 9.41
N ALA A 264 -15.76 -12.58 8.46
CA ALA A 264 -14.48 -11.87 8.46
C ALA A 264 -14.69 -10.36 8.34
N LEU A 265 -15.57 -9.90 7.46
CA LEU A 265 -15.94 -8.49 7.33
C LEU A 265 -16.49 -7.91 8.65
N GLN A 266 -17.40 -8.64 9.30
CA GLN A 266 -17.95 -8.23 10.59
C GLN A 266 -16.89 -8.17 11.69
N MET A 267 -15.93 -9.11 11.69
CA MET A 267 -14.81 -9.11 12.62
C MET A 267 -13.93 -7.85 12.45
N PHE A 268 -13.51 -7.51 11.21
CA PHE A 268 -12.72 -6.32 10.96
C PHE A 268 -13.44 -5.02 11.31
N ASN A 269 -14.73 -4.94 11.01
CA ASN A 269 -15.57 -3.80 11.42
C ASN A 269 -15.62 -3.64 12.95
N LYS A 270 -15.72 -4.75 13.69
CA LYS A 270 -15.75 -4.74 15.17
C LYS A 270 -14.44 -4.23 15.79
N VAL A 271 -13.30 -4.45 15.13
CA VAL A 271 -11.98 -4.00 15.60
C VAL A 271 -11.52 -2.71 14.88
N GLU A 272 -12.42 -2.04 14.19
CA GLU A 272 -12.20 -0.75 13.52
C GLU A 272 -11.05 -0.78 12.49
N VAL A 273 -10.82 -1.93 11.84
CA VAL A 273 -9.90 -2.07 10.71
C VAL A 273 -10.66 -1.85 9.41
N PRO A 274 -10.28 -0.85 8.59
CA PRO A 274 -10.91 -0.63 7.30
C PRO A 274 -10.75 -1.82 6.37
N VAL A 275 -11.85 -2.33 5.81
CA VAL A 275 -11.80 -3.35 4.76
C VAL A 275 -11.67 -2.65 3.42
N LEU A 276 -10.50 -2.76 2.78
CA LEU A 276 -10.16 -2.12 1.51
C LEU A 276 -10.89 -2.75 0.33
N GLY A 277 -11.22 -4.04 0.46
CA GLY A 277 -11.94 -4.76 -0.59
C GLY A 277 -12.05 -6.25 -0.33
N ILE A 278 -12.78 -6.93 -1.21
CA ILE A 278 -12.94 -8.38 -1.22
C ILE A 278 -12.42 -8.90 -2.55
N VAL A 279 -11.56 -9.91 -2.52
CA VAL A 279 -11.09 -10.65 -3.70
C VAL A 279 -11.88 -11.92 -3.82
N GLU A 280 -12.76 -11.99 -4.81
CA GLU A 280 -13.45 -13.23 -5.20
C GLU A 280 -12.55 -14.01 -6.16
N ASN A 281 -11.82 -14.98 -5.61
CA ASN A 281 -10.89 -15.80 -6.34
C ASN A 281 -11.58 -17.05 -6.90
N MET A 282 -11.05 -17.64 -7.98
CA MET A 282 -11.59 -18.83 -8.63
C MET A 282 -13.06 -18.66 -9.10
N ALA A 283 -13.44 -17.42 -9.45
CA ALA A 283 -14.80 -17.07 -9.83
C ALA A 283 -15.17 -17.53 -11.23
N VAL A 284 -14.19 -17.60 -12.13
CA VAL A 284 -14.38 -17.98 -13.54
C VAL A 284 -13.42 -19.08 -13.93
N HIS A 285 -13.90 -20.08 -14.62
CA HIS A 285 -13.11 -21.09 -15.30
C HIS A 285 -13.35 -21.01 -16.81
N VAL A 286 -12.30 -20.78 -17.58
CA VAL A 286 -12.37 -20.83 -19.04
C VAL A 286 -12.23 -22.29 -19.46
N CYS A 287 -13.30 -22.88 -19.98
CA CYS A 287 -13.24 -24.22 -20.52
C CYS A 287 -12.41 -24.26 -21.80
N SER A 288 -11.55 -25.26 -21.91
CA SER A 288 -10.73 -25.50 -23.11
C SER A 288 -11.48 -26.17 -24.28
N ASN A 289 -12.76 -26.44 -24.12
CA ASN A 289 -13.62 -27.08 -25.15
C ASN A 289 -14.49 -26.04 -25.86
#